data_a7eafebdec6b90910b9a82b8bf157d36
#
_entry.id   a7eafebdec6b90910b9a82b8bf157d36
#
_cell.length_a   1.000
_cell.length_b   1.000
_cell.length_c   1.000
_cell.angle_alpha   90.00
_cell.angle_beta   90.00
_cell.angle_gamma   90.00
#
_symmetry.space_group_name_H-M   'P 1'
#
loop_
_entity.id
_entity.type
_entity.pdbx_description
1 polymer ?
#
loop_
_entity_poly.entity_id
_entity_poly.type
_entity_poly.pdbx_seq_one_letter_code
_entity_poly.pdbx_strand_id
1 'polypeptide(L)'
;ICMNERKHAAHICLTLPAIYVTMAVEWMERAEKNKMTKYEVLKKYFGYDSFREGQEMLVDALLSGQDVLGIMPTGAGKSLCYQIPALLLPGITLVVSPLISLMKDQVSTLNQAGVHAAFLNSSLSAAQYRKALGFAMEGRYKIIYVAPERLLTPEFLYAVQSMEISMISVDEAHCISQWGQDFRPSYLKITEFVDQLPTRPVIGAFTATATKEVRDDIEALLSLRDPVRLVTGFDRKNLKFTVQQPKDKFAAAESFLAEHEGDC
;
A
#
# COMPACT_ATOMS: atom_id res chain seq x y z
N ILE A 1 19.04 -4.15 4.32
CA ILE A 1 18.75 -4.94 5.53
C ILE A 1 19.33 -6.34 5.36
N CYS A 2 19.11 -7.05 4.25
CA CYS A 2 19.68 -8.39 4.01
C CYS A 2 21.22 -8.47 4.04
N MET A 3 21.94 -7.40 3.68
CA MET A 3 23.41 -7.37 3.73
C MET A 3 23.97 -7.10 5.14
N ASN A 4 23.22 -6.42 6.00
CA ASN A 4 23.69 -6.12 7.36
C ASN A 4 23.46 -7.30 8.31
N GLU A 5 22.37 -8.04 8.14
CA GLU A 5 22.13 -9.28 8.91
C GLU A 5 23.14 -10.38 8.55
N ARG A 6 23.56 -10.48 7.28
CA ARG A 6 24.64 -11.40 6.88
C ARG A 6 25.99 -11.05 7.51
N LYS A 7 26.29 -9.76 7.73
CA LYS A 7 27.53 -9.35 8.42
C LYS A 7 27.50 -9.60 9.93
N HIS A 8 26.33 -9.43 10.58
CA HIS A 8 26.17 -9.79 11.99
C HIS A 8 26.17 -11.30 12.20
N ALA A 9 25.52 -12.07 11.33
CA ALA A 9 25.55 -13.53 11.36
C ALA A 9 26.97 -14.07 11.13
N ALA A 10 27.75 -13.46 10.25
CA ALA A 10 29.14 -13.85 10.02
C ALA A 10 30.06 -13.57 11.23
N HIS A 11 29.78 -12.53 12.02
CA HIS A 11 30.59 -12.25 13.23
C HIS A 11 30.27 -13.20 14.41
N ILE A 12 29.00 -13.66 14.51
CA ILE A 12 28.58 -14.65 15.51
C ILE A 12 29.06 -16.03 15.12
N CYS A 13 29.22 -16.36 13.83
CA CYS A 13 29.68 -17.64 13.34
C CYS A 13 31.15 -17.98 13.73
N LEU A 14 31.97 -16.98 14.04
CA LEU A 14 33.38 -17.22 14.41
C LEU A 14 33.58 -17.74 15.84
N THR A 15 32.55 -17.82 16.68
CA THR A 15 32.64 -18.22 18.08
C THR A 15 31.72 -19.39 18.47
N LEU A 16 30.86 -19.87 17.57
CA LEU A 16 29.95 -20.98 17.84
C LEU A 16 30.50 -22.30 17.30
N PRO A 17 30.32 -23.47 17.98
CA PRO A 17 30.62 -24.77 17.44
C PRO A 17 29.94 -25.02 16.10
N ALA A 18 30.58 -25.65 15.13
CA ALA A 18 30.08 -25.88 13.76
C ALA A 18 28.66 -26.46 13.72
N ILE A 19 28.26 -27.26 14.72
CA ILE A 19 26.93 -27.85 14.84
C ILE A 19 25.80 -26.80 15.01
N TYR A 20 26.06 -25.70 15.73
CA TYR A 20 25.10 -24.62 15.91
C TYR A 20 24.94 -23.76 14.65
N VAL A 21 26.02 -23.63 13.89
CA VAL A 21 26.01 -22.94 12.59
C VAL A 21 25.17 -23.74 11.59
N THR A 22 25.36 -25.06 11.53
CA THR A 22 24.58 -25.94 10.64
C THR A 22 23.10 -25.94 11.02
N MET A 23 22.77 -26.04 12.31
CA MET A 23 21.40 -25.98 12.80
C MET A 23 20.74 -24.62 12.53
N ALA A 24 21.48 -23.52 12.68
CA ALA A 24 20.97 -22.18 12.37
C ALA A 24 20.70 -22.01 10.86
N VAL A 25 21.59 -22.52 10.00
CA VAL A 25 21.41 -22.51 8.54
C VAL A 25 20.20 -23.36 8.15
N GLU A 26 20.07 -24.58 8.66
CA GLU A 26 18.91 -25.45 8.40
C GLU A 26 17.61 -24.84 8.92
N TRP A 27 17.65 -24.16 10.07
CA TRP A 27 16.47 -23.46 10.62
C TRP A 27 16.10 -22.26 9.75
N MET A 28 17.08 -21.48 9.28
CA MET A 28 16.85 -20.36 8.36
C MET A 28 16.30 -20.85 7.01
N GLU A 29 16.87 -21.92 6.44
CA GLU A 29 16.37 -22.53 5.20
C GLU A 29 14.96 -23.11 5.35
N ARG A 30 14.61 -23.70 6.50
CA ARG A 30 13.24 -24.13 6.81
C ARG A 30 12.29 -22.95 6.99
N ALA A 31 12.73 -21.86 7.61
CA ALA A 31 11.94 -20.66 7.79
C ALA A 31 11.68 -19.97 6.42
N GLU A 32 12.66 -19.96 5.51
CA GLU A 32 12.47 -19.46 4.14
C GLU A 32 11.55 -20.37 3.31
N LYS A 33 11.66 -21.70 3.44
CA LYS A 33 10.77 -22.67 2.75
C LYS A 33 9.31 -22.58 3.20
N ASN A 34 9.05 -22.08 4.41
CA ASN A 34 7.69 -21.93 4.94
C ASN A 34 7.07 -20.54 4.67
N LYS A 35 7.80 -19.61 4.04
CA LYS A 35 7.25 -18.32 3.63
C LYS A 35 6.36 -18.51 2.41
N MET A 36 5.11 -18.07 2.52
CA MET A 36 4.19 -18.02 1.39
C MET A 36 4.78 -17.16 0.27
N THR A 37 4.61 -17.60 -0.96
CA THR A 37 4.96 -16.83 -2.15
C THR A 37 3.91 -15.73 -2.41
N LYS A 38 4.25 -14.72 -3.20
CA LYS A 38 3.31 -13.66 -3.60
C LYS A 38 2.06 -14.22 -4.31
N TYR A 39 2.19 -15.32 -5.06
CA TYR A 39 1.07 -15.99 -5.73
C TYR A 39 0.17 -16.74 -4.76
N GLU A 40 0.74 -17.39 -3.76
CA GLU A 40 -0.05 -18.06 -2.70
C GLU A 40 -0.81 -17.04 -1.87
N VAL A 41 -0.21 -15.88 -1.55
CA VAL A 41 -0.88 -14.77 -0.88
C VAL A 41 -2.01 -14.22 -1.74
N LEU A 42 -1.75 -13.98 -3.04
CA LEU A 42 -2.75 -13.51 -4.01
C LEU A 42 -3.96 -14.46 -4.07
N LYS A 43 -3.69 -15.76 -4.18
CA LYS A 43 -4.76 -16.76 -4.24
C LYS A 43 -5.52 -16.91 -2.93
N LYS A 44 -4.80 -17.04 -1.82
CA LYS A 44 -5.37 -17.35 -0.51
C LYS A 44 -6.24 -16.21 0.04
N TYR A 45 -5.76 -14.97 -0.02
CA TYR A 45 -6.42 -13.84 0.63
C TYR A 45 -7.29 -13.02 -0.32
N PHE A 46 -7.02 -13.07 -1.62
CA PHE A 46 -7.71 -12.23 -2.60
C PHE A 46 -8.44 -13.02 -3.68
N GLY A 47 -8.24 -14.35 -3.77
CA GLY A 47 -8.96 -15.23 -4.67
C GLY A 47 -8.52 -15.18 -6.14
N TYR A 48 -7.44 -14.48 -6.47
CA TYR A 48 -6.94 -14.35 -7.84
C TYR A 48 -5.85 -15.38 -8.14
N ASP A 49 -5.83 -15.89 -9.38
CA ASP A 49 -4.81 -16.85 -9.84
C ASP A 49 -3.57 -16.19 -10.43
N SER A 50 -3.69 -14.96 -10.90
CA SER A 50 -2.59 -14.21 -11.54
C SER A 50 -2.69 -12.71 -11.28
N PHE A 51 -1.54 -12.04 -11.32
CA PHE A 51 -1.46 -10.59 -11.33
C PHE A 51 -1.98 -10.00 -12.63
N ARG A 52 -2.55 -8.82 -12.57
CA ARG A 52 -2.81 -8.00 -13.75
C ARG A 52 -1.51 -7.35 -14.24
N GLU A 53 -1.53 -6.87 -15.48
CA GLU A 53 -0.39 -6.20 -16.10
C GLU A 53 0.20 -5.10 -15.18
N GLY A 54 1.49 -5.18 -14.94
CA GLY A 54 2.26 -4.22 -14.13
C GLY A 54 2.16 -4.40 -12.62
N GLN A 55 1.14 -5.09 -12.07
CA GLN A 55 1.02 -5.28 -10.61
C GLN A 55 2.21 -6.04 -10.05
N GLU A 56 2.61 -7.11 -10.71
CA GLU A 56 3.70 -7.97 -10.26
C GLU A 56 5.03 -7.23 -10.16
N MET A 57 5.32 -6.36 -11.12
CA MET A 57 6.53 -5.52 -11.12
C MET A 57 6.60 -4.62 -9.88
N LEU A 58 5.48 -3.98 -9.50
CA LEU A 58 5.43 -3.13 -8.31
C LEU A 58 5.55 -3.95 -7.02
N VAL A 59 4.91 -5.13 -6.96
CA VAL A 59 5.01 -6.05 -5.82
C VAL A 59 6.46 -6.50 -5.62
N ASP A 60 7.16 -6.90 -6.69
CA ASP A 60 8.56 -7.35 -6.62
C ASP A 60 9.49 -6.22 -6.21
N ALA A 61 9.28 -5.00 -6.72
CA ALA A 61 10.06 -3.84 -6.33
C ALA A 61 9.92 -3.56 -4.81
N LEU A 62 8.70 -3.52 -4.28
CA LEU A 62 8.46 -3.31 -2.86
C LEU A 62 9.06 -4.43 -2.00
N LEU A 63 8.95 -5.69 -2.41
CA LEU A 63 9.53 -6.84 -1.71
C LEU A 63 11.08 -6.81 -1.72
N SER A 64 11.67 -6.23 -2.75
CA SER A 64 13.14 -6.03 -2.83
C SER A 64 13.64 -4.80 -2.06
N GLY A 65 12.73 -4.01 -1.47
CA GLY A 65 13.06 -2.79 -0.72
C GLY A 65 13.23 -1.55 -1.60
N GLN A 66 12.74 -1.58 -2.84
CA GLN A 66 12.78 -0.45 -3.77
C GLN A 66 11.46 0.34 -3.71
N ASP A 67 11.55 1.67 -3.66
CA ASP A 67 10.38 2.54 -3.69
C ASP A 67 9.62 2.41 -5.03
N VAL A 68 8.32 2.67 -5.02
CA VAL A 68 7.51 2.60 -6.24
C VAL A 68 6.60 3.81 -6.40
N LEU A 69 6.32 4.17 -7.67
CA LEU A 69 5.26 5.09 -8.06
C LEU A 69 4.33 4.38 -9.04
N GLY A 70 3.14 4.01 -8.57
CA GLY A 70 2.10 3.33 -9.34
C GLY A 70 0.96 4.27 -9.74
N ILE A 71 0.84 4.58 -11.04
CA ILE A 71 -0.26 5.36 -11.60
C ILE A 71 -1.14 4.40 -12.38
N MET A 72 -2.26 4.04 -11.76
CA MET A 72 -3.14 2.99 -12.26
C MET A 72 -4.60 3.44 -12.12
N PRO A 73 -5.44 3.30 -13.13
CA PRO A 73 -6.83 3.74 -13.08
C PRO A 73 -7.62 3.04 -11.96
N THR A 74 -8.73 3.65 -11.56
CA THR A 74 -9.66 3.04 -10.61
C THR A 74 -10.11 1.67 -11.13
N GLY A 75 -10.12 0.66 -10.25
CA GLY A 75 -10.45 -0.72 -10.64
C GLY A 75 -9.28 -1.55 -11.22
N ALA A 76 -8.10 -0.96 -11.45
CA ALA A 76 -6.91 -1.70 -11.89
C ALA A 76 -6.25 -2.55 -10.79
N GLY A 77 -6.75 -2.47 -9.54
CA GLY A 77 -6.24 -3.26 -8.43
C GLY A 77 -5.01 -2.66 -7.74
N LYS A 78 -4.91 -1.33 -7.65
CA LYS A 78 -3.84 -0.62 -6.90
C LYS A 78 -3.60 -1.17 -5.51
N SER A 79 -4.68 -1.46 -4.77
CA SER A 79 -4.59 -1.93 -3.39
C SER A 79 -3.81 -3.24 -3.27
N LEU A 80 -3.93 -4.15 -4.22
CA LEU A 80 -3.17 -5.41 -4.22
C LEU A 80 -1.67 -5.18 -4.31
N CYS A 81 -1.23 -4.12 -5.02
CA CYS A 81 0.19 -3.83 -5.20
C CYS A 81 0.91 -3.54 -3.88
N TYR A 82 0.21 -3.04 -2.85
CA TYR A 82 0.78 -2.83 -1.52
C TYR A 82 0.28 -3.82 -0.46
N GLN A 83 -0.93 -4.37 -0.60
CA GLN A 83 -1.46 -5.34 0.36
C GLN A 83 -0.70 -6.67 0.32
N ILE A 84 -0.30 -7.14 -0.87
CA ILE A 84 0.48 -8.37 -1.00
C ILE A 84 1.87 -8.25 -0.39
N PRO A 85 2.68 -7.22 -0.71
CA PRO A 85 3.94 -6.99 0.00
C PRO A 85 3.77 -6.83 1.50
N ALA A 86 2.71 -6.14 1.95
CA ALA A 86 2.43 -5.98 3.36
C ALA A 86 2.30 -7.30 4.11
N LEU A 87 1.74 -8.34 3.48
CA LEU A 87 1.59 -9.66 4.08
C LEU A 87 2.89 -10.48 4.09
N LEU A 88 3.83 -10.18 3.20
CA LEU A 88 5.10 -10.90 3.03
C LEU A 88 6.27 -10.24 3.76
N LEU A 89 6.28 -8.92 3.85
CA LEU A 89 7.29 -8.16 4.58
C LEU A 89 7.19 -8.39 6.09
N PRO A 90 8.27 -8.28 6.86
CA PRO A 90 8.21 -8.31 8.32
C PRO A 90 7.44 -7.09 8.87
N GLY A 91 7.11 -7.10 10.16
CA GLY A 91 6.50 -5.95 10.84
C GLY A 91 5.15 -5.49 10.27
N ILE A 92 4.92 -4.19 10.28
CA ILE A 92 3.67 -3.53 9.96
C ILE A 92 3.82 -2.68 8.69
N THR A 93 2.78 -2.67 7.86
CA THR A 93 2.63 -1.70 6.77
C THR A 93 1.65 -0.61 7.18
N LEU A 94 2.07 0.65 7.08
CA LEU A 94 1.19 1.80 7.21
C LEU A 94 0.65 2.20 5.84
N VAL A 95 -0.67 2.36 5.72
CA VAL A 95 -1.32 2.87 4.52
C VAL A 95 -1.89 4.26 4.84
N VAL A 96 -1.27 5.29 4.30
CA VAL A 96 -1.76 6.67 4.42
C VAL A 96 -2.84 6.88 3.37
N SER A 97 -4.06 7.18 3.81
CA SER A 97 -5.21 7.38 2.92
C SER A 97 -6.04 8.59 3.37
N PRO A 98 -6.64 9.37 2.45
CA PRO A 98 -7.39 10.58 2.81
C PRO A 98 -8.86 10.31 3.12
N LEU A 99 -9.39 9.13 2.80
CA LEU A 99 -10.81 8.83 2.80
C LEU A 99 -11.19 7.84 3.91
N ILE A 100 -11.87 8.34 4.95
CA ILE A 100 -12.28 7.55 6.12
C ILE A 100 -13.20 6.38 5.75
N SER A 101 -14.14 6.58 4.83
CA SER A 101 -15.04 5.53 4.35
C SER A 101 -14.26 4.40 3.68
N LEU A 102 -13.34 4.75 2.76
CA LEU A 102 -12.51 3.78 2.07
C LEU A 102 -11.63 2.98 3.04
N MET A 103 -11.05 3.63 4.05
CA MET A 103 -10.28 2.92 5.09
C MET A 103 -11.11 1.85 5.79
N LYS A 104 -12.36 2.17 6.16
CA LYS A 104 -13.26 1.22 6.83
C LYS A 104 -13.59 0.03 5.94
N ASP A 105 -13.89 0.27 4.69
CA ASP A 105 -14.22 -0.77 3.71
C ASP A 105 -13.02 -1.69 3.44
N GLN A 106 -11.82 -1.10 3.25
CA GLN A 106 -10.58 -1.85 3.07
C GLN A 106 -10.24 -2.72 4.28
N VAL A 107 -10.33 -2.16 5.49
CA VAL A 107 -10.06 -2.90 6.74
C VAL A 107 -11.09 -3.99 6.96
N SER A 108 -12.37 -3.73 6.67
CA SER A 108 -13.41 -4.75 6.77
C SER A 108 -13.15 -5.93 5.83
N THR A 109 -12.83 -5.65 4.57
CA THR A 109 -12.52 -6.67 3.55
C THR A 109 -11.29 -7.49 3.94
N LEU A 110 -10.22 -6.85 4.40
CA LEU A 110 -9.00 -7.52 4.84
C LEU A 110 -9.26 -8.44 6.05
N ASN A 111 -10.01 -7.96 7.06
CA ASN A 111 -10.34 -8.78 8.23
C ASN A 111 -11.24 -9.97 7.85
N GLN A 112 -12.18 -9.81 6.93
CA GLN A 112 -12.99 -10.92 6.40
C GLN A 112 -12.14 -11.96 5.65
N ALA A 113 -11.09 -11.51 4.96
CA ALA A 113 -10.11 -12.39 4.32
C ALA A 113 -9.14 -13.06 5.31
N GLY A 114 -9.21 -12.75 6.61
CA GLY A 114 -8.33 -13.29 7.64
C GLY A 114 -7.01 -12.52 7.81
N VAL A 115 -6.91 -11.30 7.28
CA VAL A 115 -5.76 -10.41 7.47
C VAL A 115 -6.07 -9.43 8.61
N HIS A 116 -5.27 -9.45 9.67
CA HIS A 116 -5.45 -8.51 10.77
C HIS A 116 -5.07 -7.09 10.36
N ALA A 117 -6.08 -6.25 10.13
CA ALA A 117 -5.94 -4.86 9.76
C ALA A 117 -6.74 -3.95 10.68
N ALA A 118 -6.27 -2.70 10.83
CA ALA A 118 -6.94 -1.65 11.59
C ALA A 118 -6.92 -0.32 10.85
N PHE A 119 -7.74 0.64 11.32
CA PHE A 119 -7.64 2.02 10.88
C PHE A 119 -7.50 2.97 12.07
N LEU A 120 -6.77 4.07 11.86
CA LEU A 120 -6.52 5.12 12.85
C LEU A 120 -6.89 6.48 12.23
N ASN A 121 -8.11 6.91 12.47
CA ASN A 121 -8.65 8.17 11.94
C ASN A 121 -9.54 8.89 12.95
N SER A 122 -10.16 10.00 12.56
CA SER A 122 -10.99 10.84 13.45
C SER A 122 -12.34 10.22 13.81
N SER A 123 -12.76 9.13 13.18
CA SER A 123 -14.03 8.47 13.52
C SER A 123 -13.96 7.61 14.77
N LEU A 124 -12.75 7.34 15.29
CA LEU A 124 -12.55 6.60 16.53
C LEU A 124 -12.70 7.51 17.75
N SER A 125 -13.39 7.02 18.79
CA SER A 125 -13.33 7.65 20.09
C SER A 125 -11.90 7.55 20.68
N ALA A 126 -11.55 8.41 21.65
CA ALA A 126 -10.23 8.38 22.27
C ALA A 126 -9.90 7.00 22.91
N ALA A 127 -10.89 6.31 23.47
CA ALA A 127 -10.71 4.98 24.01
C ALA A 127 -10.42 3.92 22.95
N GLN A 128 -11.18 3.96 21.83
CA GLN A 128 -10.96 3.07 20.67
C GLN A 128 -9.58 3.31 20.03
N TYR A 129 -9.20 4.57 19.88
CA TYR A 129 -7.91 4.96 19.31
C TYR A 129 -6.75 4.41 20.16
N ARG A 130 -6.76 4.65 21.48
CA ARG A 130 -5.73 4.11 22.39
C ARG A 130 -5.67 2.60 22.39
N LYS A 131 -6.82 1.92 22.36
CA LYS A 131 -6.88 0.45 22.27
C LYS A 131 -6.26 -0.05 20.98
N ALA A 132 -6.59 0.57 19.85
CA ALA A 132 -6.02 0.20 18.54
C ALA A 132 -4.51 0.44 18.50
N LEU A 133 -4.01 1.56 19.05
CA LEU A 133 -2.58 1.81 19.19
C LEU A 133 -1.88 0.76 20.05
N GLY A 134 -2.46 0.38 21.18
CA GLY A 134 -1.92 -0.68 22.05
C GLY A 134 -1.76 -1.99 21.28
N PHE A 135 -2.77 -2.40 20.53
CA PHE A 135 -2.70 -3.61 19.70
C PHE A 135 -1.68 -3.49 18.56
N ALA A 136 -1.48 -2.29 18.01
CA ALA A 136 -0.45 -2.04 17.02
C ALA A 136 0.96 -2.20 17.61
N MET A 137 1.21 -1.66 18.80
CA MET A 137 2.48 -1.80 19.51
C MET A 137 2.78 -3.27 19.90
N GLU A 138 1.73 -4.08 20.11
CA GLU A 138 1.83 -5.53 20.36
C GLU A 138 2.05 -6.34 19.04
N GLY A 139 2.13 -5.68 17.89
CA GLY A 139 2.32 -6.34 16.59
C GLY A 139 1.12 -7.17 16.10
N ARG A 140 -0.10 -6.89 16.62
CA ARG A 140 -1.30 -7.65 16.24
C ARG A 140 -1.82 -7.36 14.85
N TYR A 141 -1.40 -6.25 14.22
CA TYR A 141 -1.85 -5.87 12.89
C TYR A 141 -0.73 -6.02 11.86
N LYS A 142 -1.12 -6.44 10.69
CA LYS A 142 -0.24 -6.50 9.52
C LYS A 142 -0.31 -5.22 8.68
N ILE A 143 -1.51 -4.63 8.62
CA ILE A 143 -1.79 -3.42 7.85
C ILE A 143 -2.56 -2.44 8.75
N ILE A 144 -2.10 -1.20 8.81
CA ILE A 144 -2.78 -0.12 9.51
C ILE A 144 -3.03 1.03 8.55
N TYR A 145 -4.30 1.32 8.29
CA TYR A 145 -4.71 2.53 7.56
C TYR A 145 -4.70 3.71 8.51
N VAL A 146 -4.03 4.78 8.13
CA VAL A 146 -3.88 5.98 8.96
C VAL A 146 -4.24 7.24 8.17
N ALA A 147 -5.02 8.12 8.81
CA ALA A 147 -5.28 9.44 8.24
C ALA A 147 -4.03 10.32 8.37
N PRO A 148 -3.64 11.08 7.34
CA PRO A 148 -2.40 11.85 7.32
C PRO A 148 -2.31 12.85 8.51
N GLU A 149 -3.44 13.34 9.01
CA GLU A 149 -3.50 14.23 10.17
C GLU A 149 -3.04 13.58 11.50
N ARG A 150 -3.01 12.25 11.54
CA ARG A 150 -2.61 11.48 12.73
C ARG A 150 -1.11 11.22 12.82
N LEU A 151 -0.40 11.29 11.70
CA LEU A 151 1.02 10.89 11.59
C LEU A 151 1.92 11.60 12.59
N LEU A 152 1.73 12.91 12.79
CA LEU A 152 2.57 13.74 13.69
C LEU A 152 1.91 13.99 15.05
N THR A 153 0.85 13.25 15.41
CA THR A 153 0.31 13.37 16.77
C THR A 153 1.27 12.74 17.79
N PRO A 154 1.48 13.36 18.99
CA PRO A 154 2.41 12.83 19.97
C PRO A 154 2.16 11.38 20.36
N GLU A 155 0.89 10.99 20.49
CA GLU A 155 0.50 9.61 20.80
C GLU A 155 0.93 8.62 19.72
N PHE A 156 0.75 8.98 18.44
CA PHE A 156 1.14 8.12 17.32
C PHE A 156 2.66 8.03 17.18
N LEU A 157 3.36 9.18 17.28
CA LEU A 157 4.83 9.24 17.23
C LEU A 157 5.46 8.40 18.34
N TYR A 158 4.91 8.45 19.57
CA TYR A 158 5.36 7.59 20.65
C TYR A 158 5.18 6.10 20.32
N ALA A 159 4.01 5.72 19.80
CA ALA A 159 3.70 4.34 19.51
C ALA A 159 4.61 3.75 18.42
N VAL A 160 4.88 4.50 17.34
CA VAL A 160 5.68 4.01 16.20
C VAL A 160 7.15 3.76 16.54
N GLN A 161 7.69 4.35 17.63
CA GLN A 161 9.06 4.07 18.06
C GLN A 161 9.27 2.60 18.50
N SER A 162 8.19 1.92 18.90
CA SER A 162 8.21 0.50 19.30
C SER A 162 7.71 -0.44 18.20
N MET A 163 7.28 0.09 17.06
CA MET A 163 6.75 -0.69 15.93
C MET A 163 7.84 -0.90 14.88
N GLU A 164 7.93 -2.12 14.36
CA GLU A 164 8.69 -2.40 13.15
C GLU A 164 7.84 -2.02 11.93
N ILE A 165 8.12 -0.85 11.32
CA ILE A 165 7.42 -0.39 10.12
C ILE A 165 8.28 -0.72 8.90
N SER A 166 7.84 -1.70 8.12
CA SER A 166 8.59 -2.17 6.94
C SER A 166 8.25 -1.38 5.68
N MET A 167 7.02 -0.91 5.58
CA MET A 167 6.54 -0.22 4.38
C MET A 167 5.54 0.88 4.75
N ILE A 168 5.59 1.97 4.00
CA ILE A 168 4.54 3.00 3.96
C ILE A 168 3.96 3.02 2.56
N SER A 169 2.65 2.79 2.44
CA SER A 169 1.90 2.99 1.21
C SER A 169 1.14 4.30 1.28
N VAL A 170 1.35 5.17 0.30
CA VAL A 170 0.62 6.45 0.18
C VAL A 170 -0.44 6.26 -0.89
N ASP A 171 -1.69 6.09 -0.45
CA ASP A 171 -2.84 6.01 -1.34
C ASP A 171 -3.32 7.42 -1.71
N GLU A 172 -3.88 7.57 -2.91
CA GLU A 172 -4.23 8.87 -3.51
C GLU A 172 -3.06 9.88 -3.42
N ALA A 173 -1.86 9.42 -3.79
CA ALA A 173 -0.63 10.20 -3.66
C ALA A 173 -0.66 11.56 -4.38
N HIS A 174 -1.55 11.75 -5.37
CA HIS A 174 -1.77 13.04 -6.03
C HIS A 174 -2.19 14.16 -5.05
N CYS A 175 -2.73 13.80 -3.87
CA CYS A 175 -3.11 14.74 -2.82
C CYS A 175 -1.91 15.54 -2.25
N ILE A 176 -0.66 15.11 -2.50
CA ILE A 176 0.54 15.83 -2.02
C ILE A 176 0.88 17.05 -2.89
N SER A 177 0.46 17.03 -4.17
CA SER A 177 0.78 18.06 -5.15
C SER A 177 -0.27 19.17 -5.17
N GLN A 178 0.17 20.42 -5.19
CA GLN A 178 -0.71 21.57 -5.39
C GLN A 178 -1.36 21.59 -6.79
N TRP A 179 -0.78 20.90 -7.73
CA TRP A 179 -1.30 20.72 -9.09
C TRP A 179 -2.23 19.50 -9.21
N GLY A 180 -2.40 18.74 -8.11
CA GLY A 180 -3.33 17.61 -8.04
C GLY A 180 -4.79 18.08 -7.93
N GLN A 181 -5.72 17.20 -8.25
CA GLN A 181 -7.16 17.52 -8.21
C GLN A 181 -7.71 17.74 -6.79
N ASP A 182 -7.06 17.16 -5.75
CA ASP A 182 -7.48 17.21 -4.34
C ASP A 182 -6.25 17.42 -3.45
N PHE A 183 -5.65 18.62 -3.53
CA PHE A 183 -4.50 18.96 -2.70
C PHE A 183 -4.86 18.94 -1.21
N ARG A 184 -4.07 18.23 -0.41
CA ARG A 184 -4.21 18.14 1.05
C ARG A 184 -2.91 18.48 1.76
N PRO A 185 -2.84 19.62 2.44
CA PRO A 185 -1.61 20.04 3.15
C PRO A 185 -1.09 19.00 4.17
N SER A 186 -1.98 18.15 4.70
CA SER A 186 -1.61 17.07 5.63
C SER A 186 -0.72 16.00 4.99
N TYR A 187 -0.74 15.84 3.66
CA TYR A 187 0.15 14.91 2.94
C TYR A 187 1.62 15.36 2.97
N LEU A 188 1.88 16.65 3.06
CA LEU A 188 3.25 17.18 3.21
C LEU A 188 3.93 16.70 4.51
N LYS A 189 3.14 16.30 5.51
CA LYS A 189 3.63 15.76 6.77
C LYS A 189 4.13 14.32 6.70
N ILE A 190 3.91 13.63 5.58
CA ILE A 190 4.32 12.22 5.41
C ILE A 190 5.84 12.11 5.47
N THR A 191 6.57 12.96 4.78
CA THR A 191 8.03 12.95 4.76
C THR A 191 8.60 13.31 6.14
N GLU A 192 8.06 14.35 6.79
CA GLU A 192 8.43 14.70 8.16
C GLU A 192 8.22 13.52 9.13
N PHE A 193 7.14 12.75 8.96
CA PHE A 193 6.88 11.55 9.74
C PHE A 193 7.90 10.44 9.44
N VAL A 194 8.22 10.21 8.16
CA VAL A 194 9.21 9.20 7.75
C VAL A 194 10.59 9.48 8.37
N ASP A 195 10.97 10.76 8.45
CA ASP A 195 12.25 11.19 9.01
C ASP A 195 12.35 10.97 10.53
N GLN A 196 11.20 10.81 11.22
CA GLN A 196 11.16 10.52 12.66
C GLN A 196 11.18 9.02 12.99
N LEU A 197 11.11 8.14 11.97
CA LEU A 197 11.16 6.70 12.18
C LEU A 197 12.61 6.22 12.44
N PRO A 198 12.82 5.23 13.31
CA PRO A 198 14.15 4.66 13.58
C PRO A 198 14.84 4.12 12.33
N THR A 199 14.06 3.60 11.40
CA THR A 199 14.53 3.07 10.11
C THR A 199 13.57 3.53 9.02
N ARG A 200 14.11 4.06 7.91
CA ARG A 200 13.28 4.44 6.76
C ARG A 200 12.67 3.18 6.13
N PRO A 201 11.33 3.08 6.08
CA PRO A 201 10.65 1.98 5.40
C PRO A 201 10.72 2.16 3.87
N VAL A 202 10.39 1.11 3.12
CA VAL A 202 10.12 1.25 1.68
C VAL A 202 8.82 2.04 1.47
N ILE A 203 8.80 2.91 0.45
CA ILE A 203 7.65 3.77 0.17
C ILE A 203 7.01 3.38 -1.16
N GLY A 204 5.70 3.10 -1.12
CA GLY A 204 4.88 2.93 -2.31
C GLY A 204 3.89 4.07 -2.46
N ALA A 205 3.98 4.86 -3.53
CA ALA A 205 3.04 5.92 -3.86
C ALA A 205 2.07 5.46 -4.95
N PHE A 206 0.77 5.56 -4.69
CA PHE A 206 -0.27 5.07 -5.60
C PHE A 206 -1.33 6.13 -5.86
N THR A 207 -1.71 6.31 -7.13
CA THR A 207 -2.80 7.20 -7.52
C THR A 207 -3.50 6.71 -8.78
N ALA A 208 -4.73 7.17 -9.00
CA ALA A 208 -5.44 6.88 -10.24
C ALA A 208 -4.98 7.77 -11.39
N THR A 209 -4.65 9.04 -11.11
CA THR A 209 -4.34 10.05 -12.11
C THR A 209 -3.16 10.91 -11.67
N ALA A 210 -2.23 11.18 -12.57
CA ALA A 210 -1.18 12.16 -12.35
C ALA A 210 -0.63 12.69 -13.68
N THR A 211 -0.62 14.00 -13.85
CA THR A 211 0.12 14.65 -14.94
C THR A 211 1.62 14.49 -14.68
N LYS A 212 2.44 14.94 -15.62
CA LYS A 212 3.90 14.88 -15.44
C LYS A 212 4.32 15.69 -14.20
N GLU A 213 3.78 16.90 -14.06
CA GLU A 213 4.08 17.82 -12.95
C GLU A 213 3.70 17.19 -11.60
N VAL A 214 2.51 16.55 -11.53
CA VAL A 214 2.06 15.85 -10.32
C VAL A 214 2.97 14.65 -9.98
N ARG A 215 3.47 13.93 -10.99
CA ARG A 215 4.42 12.83 -10.78
C ARG A 215 5.73 13.30 -10.20
N ASP A 216 6.27 14.38 -10.81
CA ASP A 216 7.53 14.98 -10.36
C ASP A 216 7.40 15.49 -8.91
N ASP A 217 6.25 16.10 -8.56
CA ASP A 217 5.93 16.51 -7.18
C ASP A 217 5.84 15.33 -6.23
N ILE A 218 5.12 14.24 -6.59
CA ILE A 218 4.99 13.05 -5.74
C ILE A 218 6.39 12.50 -5.41
N GLU A 219 7.25 12.34 -6.40
CA GLU A 219 8.59 11.80 -6.20
C GLU A 219 9.44 12.71 -5.31
N ALA A 220 9.43 14.00 -5.57
CA ALA A 220 10.21 14.98 -4.82
C ALA A 220 9.70 15.13 -3.37
N LEU A 221 8.39 15.34 -3.19
CA LEU A 221 7.78 15.63 -1.89
C LEU A 221 7.69 14.41 -0.98
N LEU A 222 7.61 13.19 -1.51
CA LEU A 222 7.72 11.96 -0.73
C LEU A 222 9.16 11.46 -0.59
N SER A 223 10.14 12.17 -1.18
CA SER A 223 11.56 11.77 -1.17
C SER A 223 11.75 10.31 -1.61
N LEU A 224 11.10 9.91 -2.71
CA LEU A 224 11.22 8.56 -3.24
C LEU A 224 12.64 8.32 -3.75
N ARG A 225 13.21 7.15 -3.45
CA ARG A 225 14.59 6.78 -3.80
C ARG A 225 14.59 5.87 -5.01
N ASP A 226 14.97 6.40 -6.16
CA ASP A 226 15.04 5.68 -7.44
C ASP A 226 13.82 4.75 -7.67
N PRO A 227 12.59 5.31 -7.69
CA PRO A 227 11.40 4.50 -7.66
C PRO A 227 11.17 3.74 -8.96
N VAL A 228 10.68 2.50 -8.86
CA VAL A 228 10.10 1.81 -10.01
C VAL A 228 8.79 2.50 -10.36
N ARG A 229 8.67 2.96 -11.61
CA ARG A 229 7.51 3.70 -12.11
C ARG A 229 6.65 2.80 -12.98
N LEU A 230 5.36 2.76 -12.67
CA LEU A 230 4.34 2.15 -13.52
C LEU A 230 3.26 3.18 -13.84
N VAL A 231 3.07 3.44 -15.12
CA VAL A 231 1.92 4.22 -15.62
C VAL A 231 1.14 3.31 -16.55
N THR A 232 0.00 2.82 -16.09
CA THR A 232 -0.89 2.03 -16.96
C THR A 232 -1.81 2.94 -17.73
N GLY A 233 -2.17 2.53 -18.95
CA GLY A 233 -3.08 3.29 -19.80
C GLY A 233 -4.48 3.44 -19.19
N PHE A 234 -5.13 4.56 -19.49
CA PHE A 234 -6.52 4.83 -19.10
C PHE A 234 -7.53 4.26 -20.10
N ASP A 235 -7.02 3.71 -21.21
CA ASP A 235 -7.86 3.17 -22.26
C ASP A 235 -8.54 1.87 -21.79
N ARG A 236 -9.85 1.95 -21.66
CA ARG A 236 -10.70 0.81 -21.33
C ARG A 236 -11.30 0.27 -22.62
N LYS A 237 -10.68 -0.74 -23.20
CA LYS A 237 -11.11 -1.35 -24.47
C LYS A 237 -12.58 -1.78 -24.50
N ASN A 238 -13.19 -2.01 -23.32
CA ASN A 238 -14.60 -2.36 -23.17
C ASN A 238 -15.54 -1.16 -22.99
N LEU A 239 -15.02 0.08 -22.95
CA LEU A 239 -15.85 1.30 -22.85
C LEU A 239 -15.71 2.10 -24.12
N LYS A 240 -16.85 2.37 -24.77
CA LYS A 240 -16.95 3.23 -25.95
C LYS A 240 -17.72 4.50 -25.59
N PHE A 241 -17.07 5.64 -25.76
CA PHE A 241 -17.73 6.95 -25.59
C PHE A 241 -18.16 7.48 -26.96
N THR A 242 -19.45 7.82 -27.09
CA THR A 242 -19.98 8.45 -28.27
C THR A 242 -20.71 9.73 -27.86
N VAL A 243 -20.35 10.85 -28.48
CA VAL A 243 -21.01 12.13 -28.27
C VAL A 243 -22.02 12.35 -29.40
N GLN A 244 -23.29 12.55 -29.02
CA GLN A 244 -24.37 12.87 -29.95
C GLN A 244 -24.94 14.25 -29.62
N GLN A 245 -25.35 15.01 -30.64
CA GLN A 245 -26.01 16.31 -30.48
C GLN A 245 -27.42 16.27 -31.11
N PRO A 246 -28.36 15.50 -30.54
CA PRO A 246 -29.70 15.40 -31.09
C PRO A 246 -30.48 16.68 -30.83
N LYS A 247 -31.45 16.99 -31.69
CA LYS A 247 -32.38 18.10 -31.49
C LYS A 247 -33.31 17.83 -30.31
N ASP A 248 -33.75 16.58 -30.13
CA ASP A 248 -34.52 16.11 -29.00
C ASP A 248 -33.68 15.08 -28.22
N LYS A 249 -33.20 15.49 -27.06
CA LYS A 249 -32.34 14.65 -26.19
C LYS A 249 -33.13 13.52 -25.54
N PHE A 250 -34.41 13.73 -25.24
CA PHE A 250 -35.24 12.72 -24.59
C PHE A 250 -35.56 11.58 -25.57
N ALA A 251 -36.05 11.91 -26.77
CA ALA A 251 -36.30 10.91 -27.82
C ALA A 251 -35.06 10.12 -28.19
N ALA A 252 -33.88 10.77 -28.26
CA ALA A 252 -32.62 10.08 -28.55
C ALA A 252 -32.19 9.12 -27.42
N ALA A 253 -32.41 9.49 -26.14
CA ALA A 253 -32.11 8.63 -25.00
C ALA A 253 -33.07 7.41 -24.95
N GLU A 254 -34.37 7.63 -25.25
CA GLU A 254 -35.38 6.56 -25.30
C GLU A 254 -35.04 5.57 -26.42
N SER A 255 -34.69 6.05 -27.60
CA SER A 255 -34.27 5.20 -28.73
C SER A 255 -33.01 4.40 -28.39
N PHE A 256 -32.02 5.02 -27.76
CA PHE A 256 -30.80 4.36 -27.34
C PHE A 256 -31.06 3.23 -26.32
N LEU A 257 -31.93 3.48 -25.34
CA LEU A 257 -32.30 2.47 -24.34
C LEU A 257 -33.07 1.32 -24.96
N ALA A 258 -33.96 1.59 -25.92
CA ALA A 258 -34.70 0.56 -26.63
C ALA A 258 -33.79 -0.34 -27.51
N GLU A 259 -32.73 0.23 -28.10
CA GLU A 259 -31.75 -0.53 -28.90
C GLU A 259 -30.81 -1.38 -28.04
N HIS A 260 -30.69 -1.08 -26.71
CA HIS A 260 -29.79 -1.74 -25.77
C HIS A 260 -30.56 -2.38 -24.61
N GLU A 261 -31.78 -2.85 -24.86
CA GLU A 261 -32.62 -3.53 -23.86
C GLU A 261 -31.93 -4.81 -23.35
N GLY A 262 -31.56 -4.83 -22.09
CA GLY A 262 -30.86 -5.96 -21.43
C GLY A 262 -29.36 -5.74 -21.16
N ASP A 263 -28.77 -4.64 -21.60
CA ASP A 263 -27.35 -4.31 -21.35
C ASP A 263 -27.11 -3.50 -20.06
N CYS A 264 -28.15 -3.26 -19.25
CA CYS A 264 -28.13 -2.48 -18.01
C CYS A 264 -28.32 -3.36 -16.77
#